data_51d98ce5444c90ba87499f02d08ad287
#
_entry.id   51d98ce5444c90ba87499f02d08ad287
#
_cell.length_a   1.000
_cell.length_b   1.000
_cell.length_c   1.000
_cell.angle_alpha   90.00
_cell.angle_beta   90.00
_cell.angle_gamma   90.00
#
_symmetry.space_group_name_H-M   'P 1'
#
loop_
_entity.id
_entity.type
_entity.pdbx_description
1 polymer ?
#
loop_
_entity_poly.entity_id
_entity_poly.type
_entity_poly.pdbx_seq_one_letter_code
_entity_poly.pdbx_strand_id
1 'polypeptide(L)'
;MFHVLKSTYLQPPEVVEQTRPAHLAWLEQEVAAGRIVLAGRLEDQSGAILVTGDMTAEQAQDIVDRDPYTSAGVARYERFSFNGAFRAPGLQQG
;
A
#
# COMPACT_ATOMS: atom_id res chain seq x y z
N MET A 1 9.20 -12.53 -0.48
CA MET A 1 9.19 -11.67 0.72
C MET A 1 7.85 -10.95 0.83
N PHE A 2 7.46 -10.64 2.03
CA PHE A 2 6.35 -9.72 2.29
C PHE A 2 6.88 -8.30 2.43
N HIS A 3 6.01 -7.32 2.21
CA HIS A 3 6.41 -5.93 2.27
C HIS A 3 5.37 -5.11 3.02
N VAL A 4 5.85 -4.26 3.91
CA VAL A 4 5.04 -3.20 4.49
C VAL A 4 5.37 -1.93 3.73
N LEU A 5 4.34 -1.32 3.15
CA LEU A 5 4.46 -0.07 2.41
C LEU A 5 3.82 1.02 3.27
N LYS A 6 4.64 1.91 3.79
CA LYS A 6 4.17 3.00 4.63
C LYS A 6 4.17 4.28 3.84
N SER A 7 2.99 4.86 3.66
CA SER A 7 2.87 6.15 2.99
C SER A 7 2.87 7.30 3.99
N THR A 8 3.38 8.42 3.53
CA THR A 8 3.29 9.70 4.23
C THR A 8 2.66 10.70 3.28
N TYR A 9 1.60 11.37 3.72
CA TYR A 9 0.96 12.40 2.89
C TYR A 9 1.85 13.63 2.81
N LEU A 10 1.98 14.18 1.59
CA LEU A 10 2.83 15.31 1.28
C LEU A 10 2.04 16.60 1.09
N GLN A 11 0.71 16.50 1.11
CA GLN A 11 -0.20 17.60 0.81
C GLN A 11 -1.24 17.73 1.93
N PRO A 12 -1.90 18.89 2.04
CA PRO A 12 -2.98 19.05 3.02
C PRO A 12 -4.12 18.07 2.80
N PRO A 13 -4.93 17.78 3.84
CA PRO A 13 -6.02 16.81 3.75
C PRO A 13 -6.98 17.04 2.58
N GLU A 14 -7.31 18.28 2.26
CA GLU A 14 -8.23 18.59 1.16
C GLU A 14 -7.65 18.21 -0.19
N VAL A 15 -6.33 18.27 -0.37
CA VAL A 15 -5.67 17.83 -1.60
C VAL A 15 -5.64 16.31 -1.67
N VAL A 16 -5.34 15.65 -0.56
CA VAL A 16 -5.38 14.18 -0.46
C VAL A 16 -6.77 13.67 -0.84
N GLU A 17 -7.81 14.29 -0.29
CA GLU A 17 -9.19 13.87 -0.55
C GLU A 17 -9.59 14.02 -2.02
N GLN A 18 -9.02 14.98 -2.75
CA GLN A 18 -9.29 15.12 -4.19
C GLN A 18 -8.82 13.92 -5.00
N THR A 19 -7.73 13.28 -4.61
CA THR A 19 -7.17 12.13 -5.31
C THR A 19 -7.70 10.81 -4.74
N ARG A 20 -8.33 10.85 -3.58
CA ARG A 20 -8.75 9.64 -2.86
C ARG A 20 -9.66 8.72 -3.66
N PRO A 21 -10.68 9.18 -4.43
CA PRO A 21 -11.51 8.25 -5.18
C PRO A 21 -10.72 7.37 -6.14
N ALA A 22 -9.75 7.94 -6.86
CA ALA A 22 -8.90 7.16 -7.76
C ALA A 22 -8.02 6.19 -6.99
N HIS A 23 -7.46 6.62 -5.85
CA HIS A 23 -6.65 5.77 -4.98
C HIS A 23 -7.45 4.58 -4.45
N LEU A 24 -8.68 4.81 -3.99
CA LEU A 24 -9.54 3.74 -3.47
C LEU A 24 -9.91 2.72 -4.55
N ALA A 25 -10.21 3.19 -5.76
CA ALA A 25 -10.52 2.30 -6.88
C ALA A 25 -9.32 1.40 -7.22
N TRP A 26 -8.12 1.97 -7.25
CA TRP A 26 -6.89 1.22 -7.45
C TRP A 26 -6.67 0.21 -6.32
N LEU A 27 -6.84 0.65 -5.06
CA LEU A 27 -6.61 -0.19 -3.90
C LEU A 27 -7.56 -1.39 -3.87
N GLU A 28 -8.83 -1.20 -4.21
CA GLU A 28 -9.80 -2.29 -4.30
C GLU A 28 -9.36 -3.36 -5.29
N GLN A 29 -8.81 -2.97 -6.43
CA GLN A 29 -8.30 -3.91 -7.42
C GLN A 29 -7.10 -4.68 -6.90
N GLU A 30 -6.18 -4.01 -6.21
CA GLU A 30 -5.00 -4.66 -5.65
C GLU A 30 -5.37 -5.67 -4.55
N VAL A 31 -6.34 -5.34 -3.72
CA VAL A 31 -6.83 -6.23 -2.68
C VAL A 31 -7.57 -7.42 -3.30
N ALA A 32 -8.42 -7.18 -4.29
CA ALA A 32 -9.16 -8.25 -4.95
C ALA A 32 -8.22 -9.25 -5.65
N ALA A 33 -7.09 -8.76 -6.16
CA ALA A 33 -6.08 -9.62 -6.80
C ALA A 33 -5.15 -10.31 -5.81
N GLY A 34 -5.25 -10.00 -4.51
CA GLY A 34 -4.40 -10.58 -3.48
C GLY A 34 -2.99 -10.01 -3.43
N ARG A 35 -2.70 -8.94 -4.17
CA ARG A 35 -1.39 -8.31 -4.13
C ARG A 35 -1.22 -7.47 -2.86
N ILE A 36 -2.30 -6.86 -2.38
CA ILE A 36 -2.36 -6.22 -1.07
C ILE A 36 -3.31 -7.04 -0.22
N VAL A 37 -2.85 -7.50 0.94
CA VAL A 37 -3.65 -8.37 1.81
C VAL A 37 -4.30 -7.62 2.96
N LEU A 38 -3.81 -6.43 3.28
CA LEU A 38 -4.32 -5.61 4.36
C LEU A 38 -3.89 -4.18 4.13
N ALA A 39 -4.79 -3.23 4.34
CA ALA A 39 -4.46 -1.82 4.19
C ALA A 39 -5.33 -0.98 5.11
N GLY A 40 -4.80 0.15 5.56
CA GLY A 40 -5.55 1.08 6.38
C GLY A 40 -4.77 2.35 6.64
N ARG A 41 -5.51 3.40 6.96
CA ARG A 41 -4.94 4.70 7.32
C ARG A 41 -4.32 4.62 8.71
N LEU A 42 -3.20 5.30 8.91
CA LEU A 42 -2.61 5.44 10.23
C LEU A 42 -3.56 6.19 11.17
N GLU A 43 -3.48 5.87 12.45
CA GLU A 43 -4.35 6.46 13.48
C GLU A 43 -4.27 7.99 13.49
N ASP A 44 -3.07 8.54 13.30
CA ASP A 44 -2.85 9.98 13.29
C ASP A 44 -3.18 10.62 11.93
N GLN A 45 -3.62 9.83 10.95
CA GLN A 45 -4.00 10.26 9.60
C GLN A 45 -2.86 10.89 8.80
N SER A 46 -1.61 10.66 9.18
CA SER A 46 -0.45 11.17 8.46
C SER A 46 -0.10 10.39 7.21
N GLY A 47 -0.69 9.23 7.04
CA GLY A 47 -0.46 8.32 5.92
C GLY A 47 -1.20 7.02 6.13
N ALA A 48 -0.73 5.98 5.48
CA ALA A 48 -1.37 4.68 5.52
C ALA A 48 -0.33 3.55 5.50
N ILE A 49 -0.78 2.37 5.87
CA ILE A 49 0.00 1.14 5.78
C ILE A 49 -0.69 0.23 4.77
N LEU A 50 0.10 -0.31 3.84
CA LEU A 50 -0.32 -1.37 2.94
C LEU A 50 0.60 -2.56 3.19
N VAL A 51 0.02 -3.75 3.34
CA VAL A 51 0.80 -4.98 3.50
C VAL A 51 0.59 -5.82 2.25
N THR A 52 1.69 -6.20 1.60
CA THR A 52 1.61 -7.00 0.37
C THR A 52 1.56 -8.49 0.69
N GLY A 53 1.13 -9.27 -0.29
CA GLY A 53 1.38 -10.71 -0.31
C GLY A 53 2.86 -11.01 -0.54
N ASP A 54 3.18 -12.29 -0.65
CA ASP A 54 4.54 -12.73 -0.94
C ASP A 54 4.92 -12.37 -2.38
N MET A 55 5.94 -11.54 -2.54
CA MET A 55 6.35 -11.05 -3.85
C MET A 55 7.78 -10.52 -3.81
N THR A 56 8.33 -10.22 -5.00
CA THR A 56 9.64 -9.59 -5.10
C THR A 56 9.56 -8.11 -4.71
N ALA A 57 10.73 -7.54 -4.38
CA ALA A 57 10.83 -6.10 -4.13
C ALA A 57 10.41 -5.28 -5.36
N GLU A 58 10.72 -5.77 -6.55
CA GLU A 58 10.36 -5.09 -7.81
C GLU A 58 8.84 -5.06 -7.99
N GLN A 59 8.16 -6.15 -7.66
CA GLN A 59 6.70 -6.21 -7.72
C GLN A 59 6.07 -5.26 -6.70
N ALA A 60 6.63 -5.17 -5.50
CA ALA A 60 6.16 -4.24 -4.48
C ALA A 60 6.35 -2.79 -4.92
N GLN A 61 7.49 -2.48 -5.55
CA GLN A 61 7.74 -1.14 -6.08
C GLN A 61 6.76 -0.80 -7.20
N ASP A 62 6.42 -1.77 -8.05
CA ASP A 62 5.41 -1.56 -9.10
C ASP A 62 4.04 -1.19 -8.52
N ILE A 63 3.65 -1.80 -7.41
CA ILE A 63 2.41 -1.44 -6.71
C ILE A 63 2.44 0.04 -6.31
N VAL A 64 3.54 0.48 -5.70
CA VAL A 64 3.71 1.89 -5.30
C VAL A 64 3.64 2.82 -6.50
N ASP A 65 4.30 2.45 -7.59
CA ASP A 65 4.37 3.29 -8.80
C ASP A 65 3.00 3.46 -9.46
N ARG A 66 2.10 2.50 -9.29
CA ARG A 66 0.75 2.54 -9.87
C ARG A 66 -0.26 3.24 -8.98
N ASP A 67 0.08 3.55 -7.73
CA ASP A 67 -0.84 4.26 -6.85
C ASP A 67 -1.07 5.68 -7.37
N PRO A 68 -2.33 6.09 -7.59
CA PRO A 68 -2.65 7.46 -7.97
C PRO A 68 -2.08 8.52 -7.03
N TYR A 69 -1.93 8.21 -5.74
CA TYR A 69 -1.27 9.14 -4.81
C TYR A 69 0.18 9.38 -5.18
N THR A 70 0.88 8.37 -5.67
CA THR A 70 2.28 8.52 -6.08
C THR A 70 2.37 9.41 -7.32
N SER A 71 1.58 9.13 -8.35
CA SER A 71 1.63 9.88 -9.60
C SER A 71 1.16 11.33 -9.44
N ALA A 72 0.26 11.59 -8.50
CA ALA A 72 -0.23 12.94 -8.22
C ALA A 72 0.67 13.72 -7.25
N GLY A 73 1.74 13.12 -6.73
CA GLY A 73 2.62 13.78 -5.77
C GLY A 73 1.97 14.01 -4.41
N VAL A 74 0.97 13.23 -4.06
CA VAL A 74 0.20 13.39 -2.82
C VAL A 74 0.83 12.63 -1.66
N ALA A 75 1.52 11.53 -1.94
CA ALA A 75 2.13 10.70 -0.93
C ALA A 75 3.46 10.13 -1.43
N ARG A 76 4.32 9.81 -0.47
CA ARG A 76 5.54 9.04 -0.72
C ARG A 76 5.48 7.79 0.12
N TYR A 77 6.21 6.75 -0.29
CA TYR A 77 6.23 5.45 0.38
C TYR A 77 7.61 5.10 0.89
N GLU A 78 7.64 4.45 2.05
CA GLU A 78 8.79 3.71 2.55
C GLU A 78 8.44 2.23 2.50
N ARG A 79 9.39 1.39 2.10
CA ARG A 79 9.18 -0.05 2.00
C ARG A 79 10.01 -0.77 3.03
N PHE A 80 9.37 -1.66 3.79
CA PHE A 80 10.01 -2.55 4.74
C PHE A 80 9.76 -3.97 4.27
N SER A 81 10.80 -4.64 3.83
CA SER A 81 10.71 -5.99 3.26
C SER A 81 11.20 -7.02 4.26
N PHE A 82 10.49 -8.12 4.39
CA PHE A 82 10.85 -9.12 5.38
C PHE A 82 10.46 -10.51 4.89
N ASN A 83 11.16 -11.52 5.42
CA ASN A 83 10.84 -12.90 5.16
C ASN A 83 9.73 -13.34 6.13
N GLY A 84 8.52 -13.53 5.62
CA GLY A 84 7.36 -13.92 6.43
C GLY A 84 7.43 -15.38 6.87
N ALA A 85 8.42 -15.74 7.69
CA ALA A 85 8.66 -17.10 8.11
C ALA A 85 7.54 -17.67 9.00
N PHE A 86 6.86 -16.81 9.76
CA PHE A 86 5.76 -17.20 10.64
C PHE A 86 4.47 -16.58 10.10
N ARG A 87 3.53 -17.41 9.68
CA ARG A 87 2.30 -16.97 9.03
C ARG A 87 1.10 -17.66 9.63
N ALA A 88 0.01 -16.90 9.81
CA ALA A 88 -1.27 -17.50 10.11
C ALA A 88 -1.76 -18.31 8.89
N PRO A 89 -2.62 -19.32 9.07
CA PRO A 89 -3.06 -20.17 7.95
C PRO A 89 -3.64 -19.42 6.76
N GLY A 90 -4.37 -18.35 6.98
CA GLY A 90 -4.97 -17.57 5.89
C GLY A 90 -3.97 -16.79 5.05
N LEU A 91 -2.74 -16.63 5.50
CA LEU A 91 -1.71 -15.86 4.78
C LEU A 91 -0.74 -16.72 3.99
N GLN A 92 -0.93 -18.04 4.00
CA GLN A 92 0.02 -18.95 3.33
C GLN A 92 -0.12 -18.94 1.81
N GLN A 93 -1.16 -18.36 1.29
CA GLN A 93 -1.44 -18.38 -0.14
C GLN A 93 -1.03 -17.10 -0.85
N GLY A 94 -0.37 -16.25 -0.21
CA GLY A 94 0.15 -14.98 -0.70
C GLY A 94 0.10 -14.62 -2.14
#